data_7c1834ebc1fe1440a4534359c684275b
#
_entry.id   7c1834ebc1fe1440a4534359c684275b
#
_cell.length_a   1.000
_cell.length_b   1.000
_cell.length_c   1.000
_cell.angle_alpha   90.00
_cell.angle_beta   90.00
_cell.angle_gamma   90.00
#
_symmetry.space_group_name_H-M   'P 1'
#
loop_
_entity.id
_entity.type
_entity.pdbx_description
1 polymer ?
#
loop_
_entity_poly.entity_id
_entity_poly.type
_entity_poly.pdbx_seq_one_letter_code
_entity_poly.pdbx_strand_id
1 'polypeptide(L)'
;MFISLSVAQKKYDVILKSIENNGSKYENVANQIWSFAEMGYQEEKSSALLQKTLFEEGFSVKTGVANIPTAFVASYGSGSPVIAILGEYDALPGLSQQAVPYKLSANDKAGHACGHHLFGTASAAAAIAIKNYIKNQKISGTIKYYGCPAEEGGSGKVYMVREGLFSEVDVALHWHAADENSASAGKALANKTAKFRFYGVSSHASGSPQNGRSALDGVEAMNNMVNMLREHTTESTRIHYVITRGGNAPNVVPDFAEVYYYA
;
A
#
# COMPACT_ATOMS: atom_id res chain seq x y z
N MET A 1 29.15 4.65 33.88
CA MET A 1 28.09 4.98 32.92
C MET A 1 28.49 4.80 31.44
N PHE A 2 29.78 4.59 31.11
CA PHE A 2 30.28 4.40 29.72
C PHE A 2 30.21 2.95 29.18
N ILE A 3 30.03 1.94 30.03
CA ILE A 3 30.05 0.53 29.61
C ILE A 3 28.74 0.10 28.95
N SER A 4 27.59 0.70 29.32
CA SER A 4 26.29 0.31 28.76
C SER A 4 26.09 0.75 27.31
N LEU A 5 26.65 1.88 26.90
CA LEU A 5 26.56 2.38 25.53
C LEU A 5 27.35 1.49 24.54
N SER A 6 28.55 1.01 24.91
CA SER A 6 29.35 0.15 24.05
C SER A 6 28.77 -1.24 23.82
N VAL A 7 28.00 -1.77 24.80
CA VAL A 7 27.32 -3.06 24.64
C VAL A 7 26.08 -2.94 23.75
N ALA A 8 25.31 -1.86 23.87
CA ALA A 8 24.19 -1.58 23.00
C ALA A 8 24.65 -1.43 21.53
N GLN A 9 25.69 -0.63 21.30
CA GLN A 9 26.25 -0.43 19.95
C GLN A 9 26.65 -1.75 19.30
N LYS A 10 27.39 -2.63 20.00
CA LYS A 10 27.79 -3.95 19.48
C LYS A 10 26.60 -4.85 19.12
N LYS A 11 25.47 -4.76 19.84
CA LYS A 11 24.26 -5.52 19.51
C LYS A 11 23.63 -5.05 18.23
N TYR A 12 23.51 -3.74 18.02
CA TYR A 12 23.00 -3.16 16.77
C TYR A 12 23.88 -3.50 15.58
N ASP A 13 25.21 -3.44 15.73
CA ASP A 13 26.17 -3.78 14.68
C ASP A 13 25.98 -5.21 14.16
N VAL A 14 25.69 -6.18 15.03
CA VAL A 14 25.44 -7.58 14.59
C VAL A 14 24.17 -7.68 13.74
N ILE A 15 23.09 -6.97 14.11
CA ILE A 15 21.85 -6.96 13.36
C ILE A 15 22.03 -6.28 12.00
N LEU A 16 22.67 -5.11 11.97
CA LEU A 16 22.93 -4.36 10.74
C LEU A 16 23.83 -5.16 9.79
N LYS A 17 24.92 -5.76 10.28
CA LYS A 17 25.78 -6.62 9.48
C LYS A 17 25.05 -7.84 8.91
N SER A 18 24.06 -8.39 9.63
CA SER A 18 23.23 -9.48 9.11
C SER A 18 22.41 -9.04 7.90
N ILE A 19 21.91 -7.81 7.88
CA ILE A 19 21.19 -7.22 6.75
C ILE A 19 22.16 -6.94 5.60
N GLU A 20 23.27 -6.28 5.88
CA GLU A 20 24.32 -5.94 4.88
C GLU A 20 24.85 -7.17 4.15
N ASN A 21 25.17 -8.23 4.89
CA ASN A 21 25.66 -9.50 4.32
C ASN A 21 24.65 -10.20 3.39
N ASN A 22 23.38 -9.88 3.50
CA ASN A 22 22.29 -10.39 2.65
C ASN A 22 21.74 -9.32 1.70
N GLY A 23 22.41 -8.19 1.55
CA GLY A 23 21.95 -7.04 0.77
C GLY A 23 21.53 -7.43 -0.65
N SER A 24 22.37 -8.17 -1.38
CA SER A 24 22.08 -8.61 -2.75
C SER A 24 20.81 -9.49 -2.86
N LYS A 25 20.53 -10.29 -1.82
CA LYS A 25 19.28 -11.09 -1.76
C LYS A 25 18.05 -10.16 -1.67
N TYR A 26 18.11 -9.18 -0.78
CA TYR A 26 17.01 -8.26 -0.58
C TYR A 26 16.83 -7.31 -1.76
N GLU A 27 17.93 -6.83 -2.33
CA GLU A 27 17.91 -6.03 -3.56
C GLU A 27 17.22 -6.78 -4.72
N ASN A 28 17.53 -8.07 -4.89
CA ASN A 28 16.89 -8.91 -5.90
C ASN A 28 15.39 -9.08 -5.64
N VAL A 29 14.96 -9.27 -4.39
CA VAL A 29 13.53 -9.33 -4.04
C VAL A 29 12.82 -8.03 -4.37
N ALA A 30 13.39 -6.89 -3.95
CA ALA A 30 12.83 -5.56 -4.22
C ALA A 30 12.71 -5.29 -5.73
N ASN A 31 13.74 -5.60 -6.52
CA ASN A 31 13.75 -5.42 -7.97
C ASN A 31 12.72 -6.30 -8.68
N GLN A 32 12.50 -7.53 -8.21
CA GLN A 32 11.45 -8.39 -8.74
C GLN A 32 10.06 -7.81 -8.46
N ILE A 33 9.76 -7.38 -7.22
CA ILE A 33 8.49 -6.75 -6.87
C ILE A 33 8.30 -5.47 -7.70
N TRP A 34 9.34 -4.65 -7.83
CA TRP A 34 9.30 -3.45 -8.68
C TRP A 34 8.95 -3.79 -10.13
N SER A 35 9.48 -4.88 -10.68
CA SER A 35 9.18 -5.30 -12.06
C SER A 35 7.79 -5.93 -12.23
N PHE A 36 7.24 -6.55 -11.21
CA PHE A 36 5.88 -7.09 -11.24
C PHE A 36 4.83 -5.96 -11.29
N ALA A 37 5.04 -4.89 -10.53
CA ALA A 37 4.19 -3.71 -10.47
C ALA A 37 2.70 -4.04 -10.39
N GLU A 38 2.33 -4.94 -9.50
CA GLU A 38 0.97 -5.43 -9.31
C GLU A 38 0.14 -4.46 -8.46
N MET A 39 -1.06 -4.15 -8.90
CA MET A 39 -1.97 -3.25 -8.18
C MET A 39 -2.65 -3.96 -7.01
N GLY A 40 -3.20 -3.15 -6.10
CA GLY A 40 -3.88 -3.63 -4.91
C GLY A 40 -4.89 -4.74 -5.16
N TYR A 41 -4.88 -5.79 -4.32
CA TYR A 41 -5.59 -7.05 -4.41
C TYR A 41 -5.19 -7.97 -5.58
N GLN A 42 -4.21 -7.59 -6.38
CA GLN A 42 -3.69 -8.36 -7.53
C GLN A 42 -2.21 -8.72 -7.36
N GLU A 43 -1.64 -8.50 -6.18
CA GLU A 43 -0.21 -8.65 -5.86
C GLU A 43 0.18 -10.13 -5.67
N GLU A 44 -0.23 -11.00 -6.59
CA GLU A 44 -0.04 -12.45 -6.45
C GLU A 44 1.44 -12.84 -6.42
N LYS A 45 2.24 -12.33 -7.37
CA LYS A 45 3.67 -12.64 -7.48
C LYS A 45 4.47 -11.98 -6.36
N SER A 46 4.17 -10.73 -6.04
CA SER A 46 4.83 -9.96 -4.98
C SER A 46 4.61 -10.59 -3.62
N SER A 47 3.37 -10.94 -3.31
CA SER A 47 2.98 -11.66 -2.09
C SER A 47 3.67 -13.03 -2.02
N ALA A 48 3.59 -13.84 -3.09
CA ALA A 48 4.21 -15.17 -3.13
C ALA A 48 5.74 -15.11 -2.94
N LEU A 49 6.40 -14.11 -3.51
CA LEU A 49 7.85 -13.92 -3.37
C LEU A 49 8.25 -13.59 -1.93
N LEU A 50 7.52 -12.68 -1.27
CA LEU A 50 7.76 -12.34 0.14
C LEU A 50 7.45 -13.51 1.07
N GLN A 51 6.35 -14.25 0.82
CA GLN A 51 6.00 -15.48 1.55
C GLN A 51 7.11 -16.52 1.45
N LYS A 52 7.60 -16.79 0.22
CA LYS A 52 8.70 -17.70 -0.03
C LYS A 52 9.97 -17.27 0.69
N THR A 53 10.34 -16.00 0.59
CA THR A 53 11.52 -15.42 1.23
C THR A 53 11.51 -15.64 2.75
N LEU A 54 10.37 -15.41 3.39
CA LEU A 54 10.21 -15.60 4.84
C LEU A 54 10.13 -17.08 5.22
N PHE A 55 9.46 -17.92 4.43
CA PHE A 55 9.38 -19.36 4.66
C PHE A 55 10.76 -20.02 4.59
N GLU A 56 11.57 -19.70 3.60
CA GLU A 56 12.95 -20.20 3.45
C GLU A 56 13.85 -19.79 4.62
N GLU A 57 13.54 -18.68 5.27
CA GLU A 57 14.19 -18.23 6.49
C GLU A 57 13.63 -18.85 7.77
N GLY A 58 12.68 -19.76 7.67
CA GLY A 58 12.14 -20.55 8.78
C GLY A 58 10.96 -19.91 9.52
N PHE A 59 10.28 -18.95 8.91
CA PHE A 59 8.98 -18.47 9.43
C PHE A 59 7.87 -19.46 9.09
N SER A 60 6.90 -19.58 9.98
CA SER A 60 5.61 -20.21 9.68
C SER A 60 4.73 -19.21 8.96
N VAL A 61 4.27 -19.51 7.75
CA VAL A 61 3.51 -18.59 6.90
C VAL A 61 2.05 -19.01 6.81
N LYS A 62 1.12 -18.11 7.21
CA LYS A 62 -0.33 -18.27 7.04
C LYS A 62 -0.79 -17.33 5.92
N THR A 63 -1.26 -17.91 4.82
CA THR A 63 -1.67 -17.20 3.60
C THR A 63 -3.17 -16.92 3.57
N GLY A 64 -3.62 -15.98 2.74
CA GLY A 64 -5.04 -15.70 2.50
C GLY A 64 -5.79 -15.21 3.75
N VAL A 65 -5.10 -14.53 4.67
CA VAL A 65 -5.72 -14.01 5.88
C VAL A 65 -6.72 -12.89 5.56
N ALA A 66 -7.69 -12.68 6.42
CA ALA A 66 -8.75 -11.68 6.26
C ALA A 66 -9.55 -11.84 4.95
N ASN A 67 -9.65 -13.07 4.40
CA ASN A 67 -10.26 -13.38 3.11
C ASN A 67 -9.65 -12.60 1.92
N ILE A 68 -8.40 -12.15 2.05
CA ILE A 68 -7.64 -11.49 0.99
C ILE A 68 -6.55 -12.47 0.51
N PRO A 69 -6.63 -13.01 -0.72
CA PRO A 69 -5.69 -14.03 -1.22
C PRO A 69 -4.23 -13.60 -1.13
N THR A 70 -3.94 -12.32 -1.32
CA THR A 70 -2.59 -11.75 -1.31
C THR A 70 -2.10 -11.31 0.08
N ALA A 71 -2.97 -11.31 1.11
CA ALA A 71 -2.57 -11.03 2.49
C ALA A 71 -2.02 -12.27 3.20
N PHE A 72 -1.01 -12.07 4.04
CA PHE A 72 -0.42 -13.17 4.81
C PHE A 72 0.20 -12.70 6.12
N VAL A 73 0.43 -13.65 7.04
CA VAL A 73 1.19 -13.43 8.27
C VAL A 73 2.29 -14.48 8.36
N ALA A 74 3.53 -14.07 8.52
CA ALA A 74 4.67 -14.94 8.77
C ALA A 74 5.15 -14.76 10.20
N SER A 75 5.24 -15.84 10.97
CA SER A 75 5.53 -15.81 12.41
C SER A 75 6.77 -16.64 12.75
N TYR A 76 7.57 -16.14 13.71
CA TYR A 76 8.71 -16.87 14.27
C TYR A 76 8.82 -16.62 15.78
N GLY A 77 9.22 -17.64 16.53
CA GLY A 77 9.38 -17.57 17.98
C GLY A 77 8.12 -17.93 18.75
N SER A 78 8.13 -17.70 20.03
CA SER A 78 7.00 -17.97 20.92
C SER A 78 7.07 -17.10 22.18
N GLY A 79 5.91 -16.83 22.77
CA GLY A 79 5.77 -15.99 23.96
C GLY A 79 5.84 -14.50 23.68
N SER A 80 5.81 -13.73 24.74
CA SER A 80 5.83 -12.26 24.70
C SER A 80 7.25 -11.71 24.80
N PRO A 81 7.50 -10.49 24.25
CA PRO A 81 6.54 -9.67 23.53
C PRO A 81 6.25 -10.21 22.11
N VAL A 82 5.05 -9.91 21.59
CA VAL A 82 4.67 -10.14 20.20
C VAL A 82 4.84 -8.85 19.42
N ILE A 83 5.81 -8.81 18.54
CA ILE A 83 6.15 -7.62 17.74
C ILE A 83 5.74 -7.85 16.29
N ALA A 84 4.87 -7.00 15.76
CA ALA A 84 4.48 -6.98 14.36
C ALA A 84 5.37 -6.03 13.57
N ILE A 85 5.80 -6.46 12.40
CA ILE A 85 6.47 -5.63 11.38
C ILE A 85 5.57 -5.67 10.15
N LEU A 86 5.11 -4.49 9.70
CA LEU A 86 4.21 -4.37 8.56
C LEU A 86 5.02 -4.19 7.28
N GLY A 87 4.54 -4.76 6.17
CA GLY A 87 5.10 -4.57 4.84
C GLY A 87 4.01 -4.46 3.79
N GLU A 88 4.18 -3.54 2.85
CA GLU A 88 3.32 -3.29 1.71
C GLU A 88 4.04 -3.65 0.41
N TYR A 89 3.30 -3.94 -0.67
CA TYR A 89 3.90 -4.38 -1.94
C TYR A 89 3.00 -4.12 -3.16
N ASP A 90 1.97 -3.30 -3.02
CA ASP A 90 1.10 -2.88 -4.12
C ASP A 90 1.68 -1.68 -4.88
N ALA A 91 1.36 -1.59 -6.18
CA ALA A 91 1.77 -0.55 -7.10
C ALA A 91 0.61 0.39 -7.43
N LEU A 92 0.93 1.57 -7.95
CA LEU A 92 -0.01 2.61 -8.37
C LEU A 92 -0.29 2.54 -9.88
N PRO A 93 -1.54 2.73 -10.32
CA PRO A 93 -1.89 2.72 -11.73
C PRO A 93 -1.28 3.91 -12.49
N GLY A 94 -0.80 3.69 -13.71
CA GLY A 94 -0.31 4.74 -14.60
C GLY A 94 1.01 5.41 -14.19
N LEU A 95 1.71 4.87 -13.17
CA LEU A 95 2.94 5.47 -12.62
C LEU A 95 4.18 4.59 -12.84
N SER A 96 4.23 3.87 -13.97
CA SER A 96 5.42 3.12 -14.33
C SER A 96 6.61 4.04 -14.59
N GLN A 97 7.81 3.62 -14.20
CA GLN A 97 9.01 4.41 -14.33
C GLN A 97 10.22 3.54 -14.71
N GLN A 98 11.12 4.08 -15.52
CA GLN A 98 12.41 3.47 -15.79
C GLN A 98 13.38 3.70 -14.63
N ALA A 99 14.35 2.79 -14.47
CA ALA A 99 15.39 2.88 -13.46
C ALA A 99 16.49 3.91 -13.87
N VAL A 100 16.10 5.18 -13.93
CA VAL A 100 16.96 6.32 -14.28
C VAL A 100 16.80 7.45 -13.27
N PRO A 101 17.78 8.34 -13.08
CA PRO A 101 17.74 9.38 -12.04
C PRO A 101 16.86 10.59 -12.39
N TYR A 102 16.00 10.49 -13.38
CA TYR A 102 15.06 11.52 -13.81
C TYR A 102 13.71 10.88 -14.17
N LYS A 103 12.65 11.67 -14.17
CA LYS A 103 11.30 11.18 -14.49
C LYS A 103 11.20 10.72 -15.92
N LEU A 104 11.05 9.42 -16.14
CA LEU A 104 10.86 8.80 -17.44
C LEU A 104 9.93 7.59 -17.30
N SER A 105 8.72 7.68 -17.88
CA SER A 105 7.77 6.57 -17.89
C SER A 105 8.36 5.38 -18.67
N ALA A 106 8.13 4.17 -18.15
CA ALA A 106 8.48 2.94 -18.86
C ALA A 106 7.38 2.54 -19.84
N ASN A 107 6.13 2.77 -19.48
CA ASN A 107 4.91 2.50 -20.25
C ASN A 107 3.72 3.13 -19.47
N ASP A 108 2.50 3.01 -19.98
CA ASP A 108 1.30 3.55 -19.32
C ASP A 108 0.68 2.56 -18.30
N LYS A 109 1.49 1.66 -17.76
CA LYS A 109 1.05 0.66 -16.78
C LYS A 109 1.32 1.12 -15.34
N ALA A 110 1.06 0.22 -14.37
CA ALA A 110 1.33 0.46 -12.97
C ALA A 110 2.84 0.54 -12.66
N GLY A 111 3.20 1.19 -11.56
CA GLY A 111 4.57 1.29 -11.07
C GLY A 111 4.63 1.62 -9.59
N HIS A 112 5.78 1.34 -8.97
CA HIS A 112 6.01 1.54 -7.54
C HIS A 112 6.45 2.98 -7.21
N ALA A 113 5.60 3.96 -7.52
CA ALA A 113 5.90 5.37 -7.23
C ALA A 113 5.88 5.70 -5.73
N CYS A 114 5.19 4.90 -4.91
CA CYS A 114 5.15 5.03 -3.45
C CYS A 114 6.27 4.24 -2.73
N GLY A 115 7.03 3.43 -3.45
CA GLY A 115 8.17 2.68 -2.89
C GLY A 115 7.79 1.39 -2.14
N HIS A 116 6.58 0.85 -2.31
CA HIS A 116 6.13 -0.35 -1.59
C HIS A 116 6.97 -1.60 -1.87
N HIS A 117 7.61 -1.71 -3.03
CA HIS A 117 8.60 -2.76 -3.31
C HIS A 117 9.79 -2.76 -2.35
N LEU A 118 10.24 -1.55 -1.92
CA LEU A 118 11.25 -1.39 -0.88
C LEU A 118 10.67 -1.64 0.50
N PHE A 119 9.46 -1.12 0.75
CA PHE A 119 8.79 -1.24 2.04
C PHE A 119 8.58 -2.71 2.44
N GLY A 120 7.94 -3.50 1.59
CA GLY A 120 7.71 -4.92 1.84
C GLY A 120 9.01 -5.70 2.05
N THR A 121 10.00 -5.43 1.20
CA THR A 121 11.29 -6.13 1.24
C THR A 121 12.12 -5.77 2.47
N ALA A 122 12.28 -4.49 2.78
CA ALA A 122 13.09 -4.07 3.93
C ALA A 122 12.45 -4.46 5.26
N SER A 123 11.12 -4.44 5.35
CA SER A 123 10.38 -4.99 6.49
C SER A 123 10.62 -6.49 6.67
N ALA A 124 10.66 -7.26 5.57
CA ALA A 124 11.01 -8.68 5.62
C ALA A 124 12.47 -8.90 6.05
N ALA A 125 13.40 -8.09 5.54
CA ALA A 125 14.81 -8.12 5.95
C ALA A 125 14.97 -7.83 7.45
N ALA A 126 14.26 -6.83 7.96
CA ALA A 126 14.23 -6.50 9.39
C ALA A 126 13.69 -7.67 10.24
N ALA A 127 12.55 -8.26 9.82
CA ALA A 127 11.97 -9.42 10.50
C ALA A 127 12.96 -10.62 10.56
N ILE A 128 13.64 -10.90 9.45
CA ILE A 128 14.65 -11.96 9.34
C ILE A 128 15.85 -11.67 10.25
N ALA A 129 16.36 -10.45 10.26
CA ALA A 129 17.49 -10.05 11.10
C ALA A 129 17.16 -10.18 12.60
N ILE A 130 16.00 -9.73 13.02
CA ILE A 130 15.53 -9.86 14.41
C ILE A 130 15.28 -11.34 14.75
N LYS A 131 14.67 -12.12 13.86
CA LYS A 131 14.54 -13.58 14.04
C LYS A 131 15.90 -14.25 14.30
N ASN A 132 16.91 -13.93 13.51
CA ASN A 132 18.25 -14.47 13.68
C ASN A 132 18.87 -14.04 15.03
N TYR A 133 18.66 -12.78 15.42
CA TYR A 133 19.12 -12.28 16.70
C TYR A 133 18.46 -13.01 17.89
N ILE A 134 17.12 -13.14 17.87
CA ILE A 134 16.36 -13.87 18.91
C ILE A 134 16.84 -15.32 19.03
N LYS A 135 16.99 -16.00 17.88
CA LYS A 135 17.48 -17.37 17.82
C LYS A 135 18.87 -17.51 18.44
N ASN A 136 19.81 -16.67 18.05
CA ASN A 136 21.20 -16.75 18.48
C ASN A 136 21.38 -16.38 19.96
N GLN A 137 20.58 -15.46 20.47
CA GLN A 137 20.62 -15.02 21.87
C GLN A 137 19.69 -15.85 22.77
N LYS A 138 18.92 -16.79 22.22
CA LYS A 138 17.92 -17.60 22.96
C LYS A 138 16.93 -16.73 23.75
N ILE A 139 16.48 -15.63 23.15
CA ILE A 139 15.52 -14.69 23.74
C ILE A 139 14.11 -15.19 23.46
N SER A 140 13.23 -15.14 24.47
CA SER A 140 11.79 -15.38 24.31
C SER A 140 11.14 -14.17 23.63
N GLY A 141 10.17 -14.41 22.78
CA GLY A 141 9.40 -13.41 22.04
C GLY A 141 8.96 -13.90 20.68
N THR A 142 7.99 -13.24 20.12
CA THR A 142 7.41 -13.58 18.81
C THR A 142 7.58 -12.40 17.85
N ILE A 143 8.14 -12.66 16.65
CA ILE A 143 8.17 -11.71 15.54
C ILE A 143 7.15 -12.16 14.52
N LYS A 144 6.27 -11.24 14.12
CA LYS A 144 5.30 -11.43 13.04
C LYS A 144 5.51 -10.41 11.94
N TYR A 145 5.74 -10.90 10.72
CA TYR A 145 5.66 -10.06 9.54
C TYR A 145 4.23 -10.13 8.98
N TYR A 146 3.62 -8.98 8.78
CA TYR A 146 2.30 -8.84 8.18
C TYR A 146 2.44 -8.34 6.74
N GLY A 147 2.16 -9.21 5.79
CA GLY A 147 2.04 -8.84 4.39
C GLY A 147 0.69 -8.17 4.16
N CYS A 148 0.73 -6.85 3.97
CA CYS A 148 -0.43 -5.97 3.91
C CYS A 148 -0.67 -5.50 2.47
N PRO A 149 -1.55 -6.14 1.69
CA PRO A 149 -1.85 -5.74 0.33
C PRO A 149 -2.76 -4.53 0.26
N ALA A 150 -2.85 -3.94 -0.93
CA ALA A 150 -3.84 -2.94 -1.32
C ALA A 150 -3.91 -1.72 -0.38
N GLU A 151 -2.76 -1.17 -0.01
CA GLU A 151 -2.72 0.08 0.74
C GLU A 151 -3.28 1.22 -0.12
N GLU A 152 -2.88 1.28 -1.39
CA GLU A 152 -3.25 2.29 -2.38
C GLU A 152 -4.74 2.19 -2.77
N GLY A 153 -5.59 2.71 -1.91
CA GLY A 153 -7.03 2.81 -2.14
C GLY A 153 -7.87 1.57 -1.82
N GLY A 154 -7.25 0.45 -1.45
CA GLY A 154 -7.93 -0.80 -1.07
C GLY A 154 -8.13 -0.97 0.44
N SER A 155 -7.27 -0.35 1.25
CA SER A 155 -7.30 -0.41 2.72
C SER A 155 -7.22 -1.83 3.28
N GLY A 156 -6.35 -2.68 2.73
CA GLY A 156 -6.23 -4.09 3.13
C GLY A 156 -6.04 -4.30 4.63
N LYS A 157 -5.27 -3.43 5.29
CA LYS A 157 -5.05 -3.49 6.75
C LYS A 157 -6.33 -3.35 7.58
N VAL A 158 -7.34 -2.62 7.09
CA VAL A 158 -8.64 -2.47 7.78
C VAL A 158 -9.33 -3.82 7.91
N TYR A 159 -9.30 -4.64 6.88
CA TYR A 159 -9.87 -5.99 6.92
C TYR A 159 -9.06 -6.90 7.86
N MET A 160 -7.74 -6.79 7.84
CA MET A 160 -6.86 -7.56 8.74
C MET A 160 -7.13 -7.20 10.22
N VAL A 161 -7.37 -5.93 10.53
CA VAL A 161 -7.75 -5.48 11.89
C VAL A 161 -9.13 -6.02 12.27
N ARG A 162 -10.11 -5.96 11.38
CA ARG A 162 -11.46 -6.48 11.62
C ARG A 162 -11.48 -7.98 11.93
N GLU A 163 -10.62 -8.74 11.29
CA GLU A 163 -10.43 -10.18 11.55
C GLU A 163 -9.61 -10.47 12.82
N GLY A 164 -9.26 -9.45 13.60
CA GLY A 164 -8.56 -9.60 14.87
C GLY A 164 -7.10 -10.06 14.76
N LEU A 165 -6.47 -9.94 13.58
CA LEU A 165 -5.10 -10.44 13.36
C LEU A 165 -4.06 -9.73 14.22
N PHE A 166 -4.38 -8.58 14.77
CA PHE A 166 -3.49 -7.79 15.64
C PHE A 166 -3.84 -7.88 17.13
N SER A 167 -4.85 -8.67 17.53
CA SER A 167 -5.33 -8.71 18.91
C SER A 167 -4.30 -9.18 19.93
N GLU A 168 -3.32 -9.97 19.53
CA GLU A 168 -2.23 -10.48 20.38
C GLU A 168 -0.91 -9.71 20.21
N VAL A 169 -0.90 -8.63 19.42
CA VAL A 169 0.30 -7.84 19.13
C VAL A 169 0.51 -6.78 20.20
N ASP A 170 1.67 -6.82 20.86
CA ASP A 170 2.05 -5.82 21.85
C ASP A 170 2.54 -4.52 21.21
N VAL A 171 3.28 -4.63 20.09
CA VAL A 171 3.82 -3.48 19.34
C VAL A 171 3.76 -3.75 17.83
N ALA A 172 3.22 -2.82 17.07
CA ALA A 172 3.27 -2.83 15.61
C ALA A 172 4.25 -1.75 15.11
N LEU A 173 5.21 -2.15 14.31
CA LEU A 173 6.21 -1.27 13.69
C LEU A 173 5.93 -1.14 12.20
N HIS A 174 5.99 0.08 11.74
CA HIS A 174 5.75 0.47 10.36
C HIS A 174 6.76 1.55 9.95
N TRP A 175 7.20 1.53 8.70
CA TRP A 175 7.98 2.60 8.12
C TRP A 175 7.45 2.93 6.72
N HIS A 176 7.82 4.05 6.17
CA HIS A 176 7.49 4.40 4.79
C HIS A 176 8.65 5.16 4.16
N ALA A 177 8.90 4.93 2.88
CA ALA A 177 9.92 5.65 2.13
C ALA A 177 9.57 7.16 2.09
N ALA A 178 10.56 8.00 2.40
CA ALA A 178 10.45 9.46 2.40
C ALA A 178 11.79 10.08 2.00
N ASP A 179 11.83 11.39 1.87
CA ASP A 179 13.02 12.16 1.50
C ASP A 179 13.96 12.41 2.68
N GLU A 180 13.52 12.12 3.91
CA GLU A 180 14.34 12.22 5.12
C GLU A 180 14.06 11.08 6.11
N ASN A 181 15.08 10.74 6.92
CA ASN A 181 14.94 9.77 8.00
C ASN A 181 14.34 10.46 9.23
N SER A 182 13.15 10.07 9.63
CA SER A 182 12.49 10.58 10.82
C SER A 182 11.76 9.47 11.60
N ALA A 183 11.60 9.67 12.90
CA ALA A 183 10.70 8.89 13.74
C ALA A 183 9.56 9.81 14.18
N SER A 184 8.42 9.73 13.51
CA SER A 184 7.28 10.59 13.75
C SER A 184 6.09 9.78 14.24
N ALA A 185 5.42 10.28 15.28
CA ALA A 185 4.12 9.83 15.75
C ALA A 185 2.98 10.73 15.22
N GLY A 186 3.12 11.21 13.99
CA GLY A 186 2.16 12.10 13.33
C GLY A 186 0.78 11.46 13.17
N LYS A 187 -0.22 12.31 13.00
CA LYS A 187 -1.58 11.88 12.68
C LYS A 187 -1.71 11.67 11.17
N ALA A 188 -2.38 10.60 10.75
CA ALA A 188 -2.84 10.43 9.39
C ALA A 188 -4.23 11.04 9.21
N LEU A 189 -4.54 11.46 7.98
CA LEU A 189 -5.89 11.90 7.61
C LEU A 189 -6.80 10.69 7.46
N ALA A 190 -8.05 10.82 7.91
CA ALA A 190 -9.08 9.84 7.61
C ALA A 190 -9.42 9.91 6.10
N ASN A 191 -9.82 8.79 5.52
CA ASN A 191 -10.18 8.73 4.10
C ASN A 191 -11.56 8.14 3.92
N LYS A 192 -12.37 8.75 3.06
CA LYS A 192 -13.62 8.19 2.53
C LYS A 192 -13.61 8.27 1.01
N THR A 193 -14.07 7.20 0.38
CA THR A 193 -14.21 7.12 -1.07
C THR A 193 -15.64 6.86 -1.48
N ALA A 194 -16.06 7.42 -2.62
CA ALA A 194 -17.40 7.19 -3.15
C ALA A 194 -17.40 7.28 -4.68
N LYS A 195 -18.16 6.40 -5.31
CA LYS A 195 -18.50 6.50 -6.73
C LYS A 195 -19.92 7.03 -6.86
N PHE A 196 -20.06 8.19 -7.49
CA PHE A 196 -21.37 8.78 -7.77
C PHE A 196 -21.72 8.48 -9.22
N ARG A 197 -22.92 7.91 -9.41
CA ARG A 197 -23.41 7.48 -10.71
C ARG A 197 -24.63 8.28 -11.08
N PHE A 198 -24.62 8.79 -12.31
CA PHE A 198 -25.72 9.54 -12.89
C PHE A 198 -26.31 8.77 -14.07
N TYR A 199 -27.62 8.80 -14.16
CA TYR A 199 -28.38 8.12 -15.19
C TYR A 199 -29.20 9.16 -15.97
N GLY A 200 -29.09 9.10 -17.28
CA GLY A 200 -29.72 10.04 -18.19
C GLY A 200 -30.56 9.31 -19.26
N VAL A 201 -30.72 9.96 -20.39
CA VAL A 201 -31.41 9.42 -21.58
C VAL A 201 -30.55 9.73 -22.81
N SER A 202 -30.17 8.70 -23.55
CA SER A 202 -29.43 8.88 -24.79
C SER A 202 -30.30 9.50 -25.88
N SER A 203 -29.69 10.35 -26.70
CA SER A 203 -30.27 10.90 -27.92
C SER A 203 -29.19 11.31 -28.90
N HIS A 204 -29.50 11.46 -30.17
CA HIS A 204 -28.58 12.00 -31.15
C HIS A 204 -28.36 13.50 -30.89
N ALA A 205 -27.12 13.89 -30.62
CA ALA A 205 -26.79 15.24 -30.14
C ALA A 205 -27.10 16.35 -31.17
N SER A 206 -27.18 16.04 -32.47
CA SER A 206 -27.52 17.00 -33.48
C SER A 206 -28.96 16.81 -34.05
N GLY A 207 -29.46 15.57 -34.10
CA GLY A 207 -30.76 15.29 -34.74
C GLY A 207 -31.96 15.54 -33.83
N SER A 208 -31.84 15.24 -32.54
CA SER A 208 -32.92 15.35 -31.56
C SER A 208 -32.42 15.50 -30.11
N PRO A 209 -31.52 16.49 -29.82
CA PRO A 209 -30.92 16.63 -28.52
C PRO A 209 -31.94 16.87 -27.40
N GLN A 210 -33.08 17.50 -27.71
CA GLN A 210 -34.16 17.77 -26.78
C GLN A 210 -34.82 16.51 -26.18
N ASN A 211 -34.64 15.34 -26.80
CA ASN A 211 -35.13 14.06 -26.33
C ASN A 211 -34.11 13.39 -25.37
N GLY A 212 -32.89 13.92 -25.30
CA GLY A 212 -31.84 13.41 -24.42
C GLY A 212 -31.84 14.07 -23.03
N ARG A 213 -31.11 13.45 -22.13
CA ARG A 213 -30.74 14.01 -20.82
C ARG A 213 -29.36 13.52 -20.45
N SER A 214 -28.40 14.44 -20.45
CA SER A 214 -26.99 14.09 -20.24
C SER A 214 -26.69 13.73 -18.79
N ALA A 215 -26.28 12.50 -18.57
CA ALA A 215 -25.73 12.07 -17.28
C ALA A 215 -24.39 12.76 -16.97
N LEU A 216 -23.62 13.12 -17.99
CA LEU A 216 -22.35 13.82 -17.82
C LEU A 216 -22.54 15.22 -17.26
N ASP A 217 -23.59 15.94 -17.69
CA ASP A 217 -23.91 17.26 -17.13
C ASP A 217 -24.17 17.19 -15.63
N GLY A 218 -24.79 16.08 -15.16
CA GLY A 218 -24.99 15.81 -13.73
C GLY A 218 -23.65 15.65 -12.96
N VAL A 219 -22.70 14.96 -13.54
CA VAL A 219 -21.33 14.82 -12.99
C VAL A 219 -20.64 16.17 -12.96
N GLU A 220 -20.68 16.95 -14.05
CA GLU A 220 -20.03 18.25 -14.12
C GLU A 220 -20.65 19.26 -13.15
N ALA A 221 -21.96 19.29 -13.05
CA ALA A 221 -22.66 20.13 -12.07
C ALA A 221 -22.27 19.77 -10.62
N MET A 222 -22.22 18.47 -10.29
CA MET A 222 -21.75 18.01 -8.98
C MET A 222 -20.30 18.44 -8.73
N ASN A 223 -19.40 18.23 -9.66
CA ASN A 223 -17.99 18.58 -9.52
C ASN A 223 -17.80 20.09 -9.30
N ASN A 224 -18.57 20.94 -10.01
CA ASN A 224 -18.55 22.39 -9.80
C ASN A 224 -19.02 22.75 -8.37
N MET A 225 -20.12 22.16 -7.89
CA MET A 225 -20.62 22.41 -6.53
C MET A 225 -19.64 21.93 -5.46
N VAL A 226 -19.01 20.77 -5.62
CA VAL A 226 -17.97 20.27 -4.71
C VAL A 226 -16.74 21.17 -4.72
N ASN A 227 -16.35 21.73 -5.87
CA ASN A 227 -15.24 22.69 -5.93
C ASN A 227 -15.57 23.98 -5.16
N MET A 228 -16.80 24.48 -5.19
CA MET A 228 -17.25 25.61 -4.38
C MET A 228 -17.22 25.30 -2.88
N LEU A 229 -17.50 24.05 -2.48
CA LEU A 229 -17.43 23.61 -1.08
C LEU A 229 -16.02 23.74 -0.48
N ARG A 230 -14.95 23.71 -1.30
CA ARG A 230 -13.56 23.78 -0.80
C ARG A 230 -13.26 25.05 0.00
N GLU A 231 -13.96 26.15 -0.26
CA GLU A 231 -13.82 27.40 0.50
C GLU A 231 -14.28 27.27 1.96
N HIS A 232 -15.07 26.24 2.27
CA HIS A 232 -15.70 26.01 3.57
C HIS A 232 -15.15 24.79 4.30
N THR A 233 -14.02 24.23 3.85
CA THR A 233 -13.36 23.07 4.47
C THR A 233 -12.09 23.51 5.23
N THR A 234 -11.65 22.67 6.18
CA THR A 234 -10.42 22.94 6.93
C THR A 234 -9.18 22.73 6.05
N GLU A 235 -8.05 23.33 6.43
CA GLU A 235 -6.76 23.17 5.71
C GLU A 235 -6.30 21.72 5.59
N SER A 236 -6.69 20.86 6.54
CA SER A 236 -6.38 19.43 6.51
C SER A 236 -7.27 18.63 5.57
N THR A 237 -8.36 19.19 5.05
CA THR A 237 -9.28 18.48 4.15
C THR A 237 -8.67 18.40 2.75
N ARG A 238 -8.78 17.21 2.14
CA ARG A 238 -8.41 16.95 0.75
C ARG A 238 -9.59 16.31 0.05
N ILE A 239 -9.99 16.85 -1.10
CA ILE A 239 -11.06 16.28 -1.93
C ILE A 239 -10.54 16.21 -3.35
N HIS A 240 -10.44 15.00 -3.90
CA HIS A 240 -10.01 14.75 -5.26
C HIS A 240 -10.99 13.83 -5.97
N TYR A 241 -11.06 13.92 -7.29
CA TYR A 241 -11.91 13.06 -8.09
C TYR A 241 -11.34 12.79 -9.47
N VAL A 242 -11.82 11.72 -10.08
CA VAL A 242 -11.66 11.41 -11.48
C VAL A 242 -13.01 11.05 -12.09
N ILE A 243 -13.31 11.52 -13.31
CA ILE A 243 -14.45 11.04 -14.08
C ILE A 243 -14.05 9.70 -14.69
N THR A 244 -14.63 8.62 -14.22
CA THR A 244 -14.31 7.26 -14.67
C THR A 244 -15.12 6.86 -15.90
N ARG A 245 -16.29 7.48 -16.10
CA ARG A 245 -17.13 7.32 -17.28
C ARG A 245 -17.87 8.62 -17.58
N GLY A 246 -17.80 9.10 -18.82
CA GLY A 246 -18.44 10.36 -19.24
C GLY A 246 -19.13 10.29 -20.62
N GLY A 247 -19.40 9.08 -21.11
CA GLY A 247 -19.95 8.83 -22.45
C GLY A 247 -18.92 8.18 -23.37
N ASN A 248 -19.35 7.84 -24.60
CA ASN A 248 -18.53 7.11 -25.58
C ASN A 248 -18.22 7.92 -26.85
N ALA A 249 -19.08 8.85 -27.24
CA ALA A 249 -18.91 9.67 -28.43
C ALA A 249 -19.63 11.02 -28.26
N PRO A 250 -19.07 12.13 -28.80
CA PRO A 250 -19.63 13.47 -28.59
C PRO A 250 -20.93 13.72 -29.34
N ASN A 251 -21.27 12.89 -30.32
CA ASN A 251 -22.55 12.96 -31.07
C ASN A 251 -23.68 12.16 -30.42
N VAL A 252 -23.46 11.59 -29.22
CA VAL A 252 -24.44 10.84 -28.45
C VAL A 252 -24.55 11.45 -27.06
N VAL A 253 -25.74 11.91 -26.67
CA VAL A 253 -26.01 12.38 -25.30
C VAL A 253 -25.79 11.22 -24.33
N PRO A 254 -24.88 11.34 -23.33
CA PRO A 254 -24.58 10.24 -22.42
C PRO A 254 -25.73 9.88 -21.49
N ASP A 255 -26.14 8.62 -21.47
CA ASP A 255 -27.18 8.09 -20.56
C ASP A 255 -26.62 7.56 -19.26
N PHE A 256 -25.29 7.46 -19.14
CA PHE A 256 -24.59 7.06 -17.93
C PHE A 256 -23.27 7.81 -17.78
N ALA A 257 -22.99 8.30 -16.56
CA ALA A 257 -21.70 8.86 -16.17
C ALA A 257 -21.37 8.48 -14.74
N GLU A 258 -20.08 8.32 -14.45
CA GLU A 258 -19.59 8.00 -13.11
C GLU A 258 -18.39 8.89 -12.76
N VAL A 259 -18.38 9.42 -11.56
CA VAL A 259 -17.25 10.12 -10.96
C VAL A 259 -16.84 9.45 -9.65
N TYR A 260 -15.55 9.24 -9.45
CA TYR A 260 -14.96 8.62 -8.28
C TYR A 260 -14.22 9.64 -7.43
N TYR A 261 -14.66 9.80 -6.18
CA TYR A 261 -14.16 10.76 -5.22
C TYR A 261 -13.36 10.11 -4.10
N TYR A 262 -12.32 10.83 -3.67
CA TYR A 262 -11.60 10.65 -2.40
C TYR A 262 -11.75 11.94 -1.57
N ALA A 263 -12.10 11.78 -0.28
CA ALA A 263 -12.19 12.87 0.70
C ALA A 263 -11.61 12.47 2.07
#